data_7c87c0e014da14da5055986a1a94775d
#
_entry.id   7c87c0e014da14da5055986a1a94775d
#
_cell.length_a   1.000
_cell.length_b   1.000
_cell.length_c   1.000
_cell.angle_alpha   90.00
_cell.angle_beta   90.00
_cell.angle_gamma   90.00
#
_symmetry.space_group_name_H-M   'P 1'
#
loop_
_entity.id
_entity.type
_entity.pdbx_description
1 polymer ?
#
loop_
_entity_poly.entity_id
_entity_poly.type
_entity_poly.pdbx_seq_one_letter_code
_entity_poly.pdbx_strand_id
1 'polypeptide(L)'
;GALGEMTWGQMADQTIITVGVMKGDLLEPAMNLTGKGGTVVVTAVAPMIDEDAKLNMFMLSMMNKEIKGTVFGSANPRNQIPNLLAMYQAGKLKLDELITNTYTLDEINQGYDDMRNGKNIRGVIVFDD
;
A
#
# COMPACT_ATOMS: atom_id res chain seq x y z
N GLY A 1 -20.47 5.16 -8.32
CA GLY A 1 -19.47 4.29 -8.94
C GLY A 1 -19.53 2.89 -8.35
N ALA A 2 -18.82 1.93 -8.92
CA ALA A 2 -18.90 0.50 -8.58
C ALA A 2 -18.86 0.17 -7.08
N LEU A 3 -17.96 0.82 -6.31
CA LEU A 3 -17.90 0.61 -4.86
C LEU A 3 -19.20 0.97 -4.14
N GLY A 4 -19.84 2.09 -4.51
CA GLY A 4 -21.11 2.50 -3.91
C GLY A 4 -22.23 1.51 -4.21
N GLU A 5 -22.25 0.93 -5.39
CA GLU A 5 -23.21 -0.12 -5.78
C GLU A 5 -22.98 -1.41 -4.98
N MET A 6 -21.71 -1.83 -4.86
CA MET A 6 -21.32 -3.04 -4.13
C MET A 6 -21.59 -2.93 -2.62
N THR A 7 -21.57 -1.73 -2.06
CA THR A 7 -21.71 -1.47 -0.61
C THR A 7 -23.04 -0.83 -0.24
N TRP A 8 -23.99 -0.74 -1.20
CA TRP A 8 -25.30 -0.10 -0.99
C TRP A 8 -25.18 1.35 -0.51
N GLY A 9 -24.13 2.04 -1.00
CA GLY A 9 -23.82 3.43 -0.64
C GLY A 9 -23.04 3.62 0.66
N GLN A 10 -22.72 2.57 1.41
CA GLN A 10 -21.97 2.69 2.66
C GLN A 10 -20.49 3.03 2.46
N MET A 11 -19.94 2.69 1.29
CA MET A 11 -18.54 2.84 0.93
C MET A 11 -17.62 1.92 1.77
N ALA A 12 -16.29 2.13 1.71
CA ALA A 12 -15.33 1.29 2.43
C ALA A 12 -15.13 1.75 3.89
N ASP A 13 -14.96 0.82 4.82
CA ASP A 13 -14.59 1.14 6.21
C ASP A 13 -13.15 1.66 6.29
N GLN A 14 -12.28 1.15 5.41
CA GLN A 14 -10.89 1.57 5.32
C GLN A 14 -10.44 1.69 3.86
N THR A 15 -9.65 2.72 3.58
CA THR A 15 -8.96 2.89 2.30
C THR A 15 -7.46 3.01 2.57
N ILE A 16 -6.66 2.13 1.98
CA ILE A 16 -5.21 2.12 2.17
C ILE A 16 -4.54 2.57 0.88
N ILE A 17 -3.72 3.63 0.95
CA ILE A 17 -2.96 4.16 -0.17
C ILE A 17 -1.59 3.48 -0.19
N THR A 18 -1.35 2.62 -1.20
CA THR A 18 -0.15 1.78 -1.34
C THR A 18 0.67 2.12 -2.60
N VAL A 19 0.58 3.34 -3.09
CA VAL A 19 1.36 3.78 -4.26
C VAL A 19 2.85 3.91 -3.94
N GLY A 20 3.71 3.86 -4.95
CA GLY A 20 5.16 3.98 -4.76
C GLY A 20 5.58 5.36 -4.24
N VAL A 21 4.94 6.43 -4.73
CA VAL A 21 5.17 7.80 -4.28
C VAL A 21 3.82 8.44 -3.99
N MET A 22 3.65 8.97 -2.78
CA MET A 22 2.43 9.69 -2.40
C MET A 22 2.39 11.04 -3.10
N LYS A 23 1.22 11.37 -3.65
CA LYS A 23 0.89 12.69 -4.17
C LYS A 23 -0.36 13.20 -3.47
N GLY A 24 -0.42 14.50 -3.20
CA GLY A 24 -1.52 15.10 -2.45
C GLY A 24 -2.89 14.99 -3.14
N ASP A 25 -2.92 14.87 -4.47
CA ASP A 25 -4.13 14.68 -5.27
C ASP A 25 -4.80 13.30 -5.09
N LEU A 26 -4.08 12.32 -4.52
CA LEU A 26 -4.62 10.99 -4.21
C LEU A 26 -5.46 10.97 -2.94
N LEU A 27 -5.34 11.97 -2.07
CA LEU A 27 -6.00 11.98 -0.77
C LEU A 27 -7.51 12.16 -0.90
N GLU A 28 -7.97 13.11 -1.70
CA GLU A 28 -9.39 13.39 -1.90
C GLU A 28 -10.15 12.20 -2.50
N PRO A 29 -9.67 11.54 -3.58
CA PRO A 29 -10.28 10.31 -4.07
C PRO A 29 -10.35 9.19 -3.02
N ALA A 30 -9.27 8.99 -2.24
CA ALA A 30 -9.26 8.00 -1.16
C ALA A 30 -10.30 8.32 -0.09
N MET A 31 -10.44 9.58 0.31
CA MET A 31 -11.48 10.04 1.23
C MET A 31 -12.89 9.81 0.69
N ASN A 32 -13.10 9.98 -0.62
CA ASN A 32 -14.40 9.75 -1.27
C ASN A 32 -14.76 8.25 -1.34
N LEU A 33 -13.76 7.37 -1.40
CA LEU A 33 -13.96 5.91 -1.33
C LEU A 33 -14.26 5.42 0.09
N THR A 34 -13.92 6.20 1.10
CA THR A 34 -14.10 5.85 2.51
C THR A 34 -15.47 6.30 3.00
N GLY A 35 -16.17 5.43 3.69
CA GLY A 35 -17.50 5.69 4.24
C GLY A 35 -17.48 6.56 5.50
N LYS A 36 -18.67 6.76 6.10
CA LYS A 36 -18.83 7.48 7.35
C LYS A 36 -18.14 6.75 8.50
N GLY A 37 -17.35 7.46 9.29
CA GLY A 37 -16.59 6.89 10.41
C GLY A 37 -15.36 6.06 9.95
N GLY A 38 -15.09 6.01 8.66
CA GLY A 38 -14.00 5.21 8.12
C GLY A 38 -12.64 5.93 8.14
N THR A 39 -11.58 5.15 7.90
CA THR A 39 -10.19 5.61 7.99
C THR A 39 -9.48 5.50 6.65
N VAL A 40 -8.81 6.57 6.24
CA VAL A 40 -7.82 6.55 5.15
C VAL A 40 -6.43 6.35 5.76
N VAL A 41 -5.73 5.29 5.33
CA VAL A 41 -4.38 4.99 5.79
C VAL A 41 -3.38 5.31 4.68
N VAL A 42 -2.44 6.19 4.97
CA VAL A 42 -1.37 6.60 4.06
C VAL A 42 -0.10 5.83 4.43
N THR A 43 0.30 4.86 3.59
CA THR A 43 1.51 4.08 3.75
C THR A 43 2.64 4.55 2.83
N ALA A 44 2.28 5.24 1.77
CA ALA A 44 3.22 5.76 0.78
C ALA A 44 3.94 7.00 1.30
N VAL A 45 5.18 7.17 0.88
CA VAL A 45 6.02 8.32 1.26
C VAL A 45 5.95 9.38 0.17
N ALA A 46 5.69 10.63 0.55
CA ALA A 46 5.82 11.79 -0.33
C ALA A 46 7.25 12.34 -0.28
N PRO A 47 7.70 13.07 -1.33
CA PRO A 47 8.88 13.91 -1.23
C PRO A 47 8.74 14.89 -0.05
N MET A 48 9.83 15.12 0.68
CA MET A 48 9.81 15.93 1.92
C MET A 48 9.32 17.38 1.70
N ILE A 49 9.44 17.88 0.47
CA ILE A 49 9.05 19.23 0.08
C ILE A 49 7.60 19.33 -0.44
N ASP A 50 6.91 18.21 -0.61
CA ASP A 50 5.54 18.19 -1.08
C ASP A 50 4.59 18.44 0.09
N GLU A 51 4.03 19.64 0.15
CA GLU A 51 3.10 20.08 1.19
C GLU A 51 1.65 20.14 0.70
N ASP A 52 1.42 19.88 -0.60
CA ASP A 52 0.12 20.03 -1.23
C ASP A 52 -0.78 18.81 -1.00
N ALA A 53 -1.79 18.96 -0.16
CA ALA A 53 -2.88 18.00 -0.06
C ALA A 53 -4.23 18.72 -0.12
N LYS A 54 -5.06 18.38 -1.10
CA LYS A 54 -6.43 18.88 -1.18
C LYS A 54 -7.37 17.97 -0.41
N LEU A 55 -8.14 18.54 0.49
CA LEU A 55 -9.07 17.81 1.34
C LEU A 55 -10.33 18.63 1.56
N ASN A 56 -11.49 18.01 1.37
CA ASN A 56 -12.76 18.59 1.77
C ASN A 56 -12.92 18.49 3.30
N MET A 57 -12.61 19.58 4.00
CA MET A 57 -12.66 19.63 5.47
C MET A 57 -14.07 19.43 6.02
N PHE A 58 -15.11 19.89 5.31
CA PHE A 58 -16.49 19.67 5.69
C PHE A 58 -16.81 18.16 5.70
N MET A 59 -16.43 17.45 4.64
CA MET A 59 -16.64 16.00 4.55
C MET A 59 -15.85 15.22 5.59
N LEU A 60 -14.63 15.65 5.90
CA LEU A 60 -13.83 15.04 6.98
C LEU A 60 -14.60 15.11 8.31
N SER A 61 -15.05 16.29 8.69
CA SER A 61 -15.73 16.53 9.98
C SER A 61 -17.13 15.93 10.03
N MET A 62 -17.97 16.22 9.02
CA MET A 62 -19.39 15.79 9.02
C MET A 62 -19.55 14.29 8.86
N MET A 63 -18.61 13.63 8.18
CA MET A 63 -18.64 12.18 8.02
C MET A 63 -17.78 11.46 9.07
N ASN A 64 -17.23 12.18 10.05
CA ASN A 64 -16.40 11.64 11.13
C ASN A 64 -15.29 10.71 10.59
N LYS A 65 -14.61 11.12 9.52
CA LYS A 65 -13.56 10.33 8.89
C LYS A 65 -12.21 10.59 9.54
N GLU A 66 -11.31 9.62 9.45
CA GLU A 66 -9.94 9.71 9.95
C GLU A 66 -8.92 9.59 8.81
N ILE A 67 -7.81 10.32 8.93
CA ILE A 67 -6.62 10.14 8.08
C ILE A 67 -5.46 9.75 8.98
N LYS A 68 -4.81 8.65 8.64
CA LYS A 68 -3.74 8.08 9.47
C LYS A 68 -2.50 7.79 8.63
N GLY A 69 -1.38 8.41 8.98
CA GLY A 69 -0.06 8.03 8.48
C GLY A 69 0.45 6.80 9.20
N THR A 70 1.26 6.00 8.50
CA THR A 70 1.89 4.82 9.10
C THR A 70 3.29 4.61 8.52
N VAL A 71 4.21 4.19 9.37
CA VAL A 71 5.55 3.74 9.01
C VAL A 71 5.66 2.27 9.39
N PHE A 72 6.03 1.42 8.43
CA PHE A 72 6.08 -0.04 8.61
C PHE A 72 4.80 -0.63 9.24
N GLY A 73 3.62 -0.12 8.84
CA GLY A 73 2.34 -0.56 9.37
C GLY A 73 2.10 -0.17 10.84
N SER A 74 2.89 0.76 11.41
CA SER A 74 2.87 1.12 12.85
C SER A 74 3.05 -0.08 13.78
N ALA A 75 3.73 -1.11 13.28
CA ALA A 75 3.94 -2.36 13.99
C ALA A 75 5.34 -2.45 14.62
N ASN A 76 5.48 -3.27 15.65
CA ASN A 76 6.77 -3.64 16.18
C ASN A 76 7.37 -4.79 15.34
N PRO A 77 8.45 -4.56 14.56
CA PRO A 77 9.02 -5.58 13.67
C PRO A 77 9.42 -6.87 14.40
N ARG A 78 9.93 -6.75 15.63
CA ARG A 78 10.35 -7.93 16.42
C ARG A 78 9.21 -8.88 16.74
N ASN A 79 7.99 -8.36 16.87
CA ASN A 79 6.81 -9.19 17.10
C ASN A 79 6.13 -9.58 15.79
N GLN A 80 6.09 -8.67 14.83
CA GLN A 80 5.35 -8.91 13.59
C GLN A 80 6.06 -9.87 12.64
N ILE A 81 7.38 -9.78 12.51
CA ILE A 81 8.12 -10.67 11.59
C ILE A 81 7.91 -12.16 11.96
N PRO A 82 8.08 -12.60 13.24
CA PRO A 82 7.78 -13.97 13.61
C PRO A 82 6.33 -14.39 13.34
N ASN A 83 5.36 -13.49 13.57
CA ASN A 83 3.95 -13.78 13.29
C ASN A 83 3.69 -13.96 11.79
N LEU A 84 4.27 -13.10 10.94
CA LEU A 84 4.16 -13.23 9.49
C LEU A 84 4.80 -14.52 8.99
N LEU A 85 5.96 -14.91 9.53
CA LEU A 85 6.61 -16.19 9.20
C LEU A 85 5.74 -17.38 9.63
N ALA A 86 5.14 -17.34 10.80
CA ALA A 86 4.22 -18.38 11.24
C ALA A 86 2.98 -18.48 10.34
N MET A 87 2.44 -17.34 9.87
CA MET A 87 1.34 -17.31 8.90
C MET A 87 1.77 -17.90 7.55
N TYR A 88 2.96 -17.58 7.07
CA TYR A 88 3.52 -18.12 5.84
C TYR A 88 3.69 -19.66 5.96
N GLN A 89 4.31 -20.15 7.04
CA GLN A 89 4.46 -21.59 7.30
C GLN A 89 3.13 -22.32 7.41
N ALA A 90 2.10 -21.65 7.91
CA ALA A 90 0.74 -22.21 7.99
C ALA A 90 -0.04 -22.11 6.66
N GLY A 91 0.57 -21.63 5.58
CA GLY A 91 -0.07 -21.44 4.27
C GLY A 91 -1.13 -20.33 4.24
N LYS A 92 -1.17 -19.46 5.26
CA LYS A 92 -2.13 -18.33 5.36
C LYS A 92 -1.62 -17.02 4.77
N LEU A 93 -0.32 -16.93 4.51
CA LEU A 93 0.32 -15.79 3.89
C LEU A 93 1.08 -16.26 2.65
N LYS A 94 0.76 -15.68 1.52
CA LYS A 94 1.40 -15.97 0.24
C LYS A 94 2.58 -15.02 0.04
N LEU A 95 3.79 -15.55 0.00
CA LEU A 95 5.02 -14.79 -0.26
C LEU A 95 5.73 -15.25 -1.52
N ASP A 96 5.75 -16.55 -1.79
CA ASP A 96 6.45 -17.12 -2.96
C ASP A 96 5.86 -16.60 -4.27
N GLU A 97 4.55 -16.42 -4.31
CA GLU A 97 3.83 -15.90 -5.48
C GLU A 97 4.18 -14.44 -5.81
N LEU A 98 4.76 -13.71 -4.87
CA LEU A 98 5.25 -12.35 -5.11
C LEU A 98 6.58 -12.34 -5.85
N ILE A 99 7.36 -13.43 -5.79
CA ILE A 99 8.63 -13.58 -6.53
C ILE A 99 8.29 -13.98 -7.96
N THR A 100 8.26 -13.01 -8.84
CA THR A 100 7.83 -13.22 -10.23
C THR A 100 9.00 -13.47 -11.17
N ASN A 101 10.19 -12.99 -10.83
CA ASN A 101 11.40 -13.18 -11.62
C ASN A 101 12.62 -13.39 -10.71
N THR A 102 13.54 -14.23 -11.17
CA THR A 102 14.87 -14.39 -10.58
C THR A 102 15.94 -13.92 -11.56
N TYR A 103 17.02 -13.37 -11.05
CA TYR A 103 18.13 -12.82 -11.81
C TYR A 103 19.45 -13.30 -11.23
N THR A 104 20.45 -13.42 -12.06
CA THR A 104 21.85 -13.51 -11.62
C THR A 104 22.40 -12.12 -11.28
N LEU A 105 23.56 -12.04 -10.65
CA LEU A 105 24.19 -10.75 -10.36
C LEU A 105 24.51 -9.96 -11.63
N ASP A 106 24.89 -10.63 -12.71
CA ASP A 106 25.20 -10.00 -14.00
C ASP A 106 23.94 -9.39 -14.66
N GLU A 107 22.75 -9.89 -14.32
CA GLU A 107 21.46 -9.42 -14.84
C GLU A 107 20.82 -8.32 -13.97
N ILE A 108 21.54 -7.76 -13.01
CA ILE A 108 20.99 -6.75 -12.07
C ILE A 108 20.38 -5.54 -12.79
N ASN A 109 21.01 -5.08 -13.87
CA ASN A 109 20.48 -3.96 -14.65
C ASN A 109 19.15 -4.31 -15.33
N GLN A 110 19.02 -5.53 -15.85
CA GLN A 110 17.76 -6.03 -16.39
C GLN A 110 16.68 -6.10 -15.31
N GLY A 111 17.02 -6.54 -14.11
CA GLY A 111 16.10 -6.58 -12.97
C GLY A 111 15.57 -5.19 -12.61
N TYR A 112 16.42 -4.16 -12.61
CA TYR A 112 15.98 -2.77 -12.40
C TYR A 112 15.12 -2.24 -13.54
N ASP A 113 15.41 -2.57 -14.78
CA ASP A 113 14.60 -2.15 -15.91
C ASP A 113 13.23 -2.83 -15.90
N ASP A 114 13.16 -4.09 -15.54
CA ASP A 114 11.90 -4.81 -15.38
C ASP A 114 11.05 -4.24 -14.23
N MET A 115 11.69 -3.87 -13.13
CA MET A 115 11.01 -3.19 -12.02
C MET A 115 10.44 -1.84 -12.45
N ARG A 116 11.22 -1.00 -13.16
CA ARG A 116 10.77 0.32 -13.65
C ARG A 116 9.63 0.22 -14.64
N ASN A 117 9.63 -0.82 -15.45
CA ASN A 117 8.61 -1.08 -16.48
C ASN A 117 7.41 -1.88 -15.96
N GLY A 118 7.37 -2.20 -14.65
CA GLY A 118 6.26 -2.94 -14.04
C GLY A 118 6.13 -4.38 -14.53
N LYS A 119 7.22 -5.00 -15.02
CA LYS A 119 7.23 -6.38 -15.53
C LYS A 119 7.37 -7.43 -14.42
N ASN A 120 7.80 -7.02 -13.23
CA ASN A 120 7.88 -7.90 -12.07
C ASN A 120 7.17 -7.25 -10.85
N ILE A 121 6.70 -8.09 -9.94
CA ILE A 121 6.23 -7.65 -8.61
C ILE A 121 7.44 -7.59 -7.69
N ARG A 122 8.21 -8.69 -7.64
CA ARG A 122 9.47 -8.80 -6.91
C ARG A 122 10.48 -9.60 -7.73
N GLY A 123 11.56 -8.95 -8.06
CA GLY A 123 12.74 -9.60 -8.62
C GLY A 123 13.72 -9.98 -7.51
N VAL A 124 14.26 -11.19 -7.54
CA VAL A 124 15.23 -11.69 -6.58
C VAL A 124 16.51 -12.04 -7.28
N ILE A 125 17.65 -11.58 -6.75
CA ILE A 125 18.97 -11.99 -7.22
C ILE A 125 19.33 -13.28 -6.51
N VAL A 126 19.64 -14.32 -7.29
CA VAL A 126 20.09 -15.61 -6.79
C VAL A 126 21.60 -15.70 -7.01
N PHE A 127 22.32 -16.07 -5.97
CA PHE A 127 23.76 -16.32 -6.05
C PHE A 127 23.95 -17.84 -6.19
N ASP A 128 24.74 -18.25 -7.17
CA ASP A 128 25.21 -19.63 -7.26
C ASP A 128 26.26 -19.86 -6.18
N ASP A 129 26.15 -20.96 -5.43
CA ASP A 129 27.11 -21.39 -4.40
C ASP A 129 28.40 -21.90 -5.01
#